data_4e3c3b47ebc0cd166ba0032395979e35
#
_entry.id   4e3c3b47ebc0cd166ba0032395979e35
#
_cell.length_a   1.000
_cell.length_b   1.000
_cell.length_c   1.000
_cell.angle_alpha   90.00
_cell.angle_beta   90.00
_cell.angle_gamma   90.00
#
_symmetry.space_group_name_H-M   'P 1'
#
loop_
_entity.id
_entity.type
_entity.pdbx_description
1 polymer ?
#
loop_
_entity_poly.entity_id
_entity_poly.type
_entity_poly.pdbx_seq_one_letter_code
_entity_poly.pdbx_strand_id
1 'polypeptide(L)'
;MRHFGTVSPAALTVDDVEFKSLYRKTEYEAQTADGWTLVLTRYQPVPRPFAQPIFGEPLLLVHGACQNRHAWTSGQFVKNLLFFGADIHILELRGHGKSSVDLQRRRAAEADRPPPADLEWGWDIDSYFLQDLPAAVAAVKSLTKRDKIFFCGHSMGGMLGYGYAGLHDDFEGIVTIGASSELGKGFPILKAIALAEPGLAAAIDVALAAANLREAVGRRAGKATSMALARIGAKELAGALEPRAAWSPRTFRYLPVDEWIRWVDTAFTKKSYERFRTLSAFLTILANPSRATSSDVRWLMRHGVEREPRRVIAQFARWIRNGELACYRTGYDFAEGFPRISVPMAIIFGDLDKLASMESTAGIYRAARSEYLLWRPVKGNSHLELTMGHDIRQICYDIKNLVDFAVKHRGRRPSLPRIEDEGSARR
;
A
#
# COMPACT_ATOMS: atom_id res chain seq x y z
N MET A 1 1.10 51.28 19.73
CA MET A 1 1.09 50.43 18.52
C MET A 1 2.19 49.36 18.66
N ARG A 2 1.85 48.09 18.84
CA ARG A 2 2.82 47.00 18.86
C ARG A 2 3.16 46.69 17.41
N HIS A 3 4.40 46.91 16.99
CA HIS A 3 4.90 46.43 15.69
C HIS A 3 4.89 44.91 15.71
N PHE A 4 3.90 44.29 15.10
CA PHE A 4 4.01 42.90 14.66
C PHE A 4 5.03 42.91 13.53
N GLY A 5 6.23 42.41 13.82
CA GLY A 5 7.23 42.15 12.80
C GLY A 5 6.63 41.22 11.76
N THR A 6 6.55 41.69 10.53
CA THR A 6 6.14 40.85 9.38
C THR A 6 7.22 39.81 9.18
N VAL A 7 6.98 38.57 9.67
CA VAL A 7 7.83 37.45 9.36
C VAL A 7 7.78 37.24 7.83
N SER A 8 8.93 37.29 7.20
CA SER A 8 9.00 37.08 5.75
C SER A 8 8.37 35.71 5.43
N PRO A 9 7.44 35.60 4.47
CA PRO A 9 6.81 34.34 4.08
C PRO A 9 7.82 33.24 3.68
N ALA A 10 8.99 33.65 3.22
CA ALA A 10 10.09 32.73 2.88
C ALA A 10 10.74 32.05 4.11
N ALA A 11 10.50 32.56 5.32
CA ALA A 11 11.04 32.02 6.56
C ALA A 11 10.12 30.99 7.25
N LEU A 12 8.85 30.82 6.78
CA LEU A 12 7.94 29.85 7.35
C LEU A 12 8.35 28.41 6.98
N THR A 13 8.36 27.56 7.99
CA THR A 13 8.62 26.12 7.84
C THR A 13 7.34 25.31 8.04
N VAL A 14 7.37 24.03 7.70
CA VAL A 14 6.25 23.10 7.93
C VAL A 14 5.86 23.04 9.41
N ASP A 15 6.83 23.19 10.31
CA ASP A 15 6.60 23.11 11.75
C ASP A 15 5.83 24.31 12.31
N ASP A 16 5.95 25.48 11.65
CA ASP A 16 5.31 26.73 12.06
C ASP A 16 3.82 26.80 11.71
N VAL A 17 3.29 25.79 10.98
CA VAL A 17 1.92 25.80 10.47
C VAL A 17 1.10 24.68 11.11
N GLU A 18 -0.09 25.02 11.61
CA GLU A 18 -1.02 24.06 12.13
C GLU A 18 -1.54 23.15 11.00
N PHE A 19 -1.48 21.83 11.20
CA PHE A 19 -1.85 20.86 10.17
C PHE A 19 -3.28 21.06 9.66
N LYS A 20 -4.25 21.23 10.58
CA LYS A 20 -5.67 21.37 10.22
C LYS A 20 -5.98 22.62 9.41
N SER A 21 -5.13 23.66 9.48
CA SER A 21 -5.30 24.88 8.70
C SER A 21 -4.88 24.74 7.23
N LEU A 22 -4.18 23.64 6.88
CA LEU A 22 -3.61 23.45 5.55
C LEU A 22 -4.60 22.91 4.51
N TYR A 23 -5.72 22.33 4.94
CA TYR A 23 -6.58 21.56 4.02
C TYR A 23 -8.07 21.60 4.38
N ARG A 24 -8.87 21.28 3.38
CA ARG A 24 -10.24 20.80 3.54
C ARG A 24 -10.27 19.29 3.25
N LYS A 25 -10.79 18.50 4.21
CA LYS A 25 -10.88 17.05 4.07
C LYS A 25 -12.25 16.66 3.56
N THR A 26 -12.28 15.84 2.51
CA THR A 26 -13.48 15.19 1.98
C THR A 26 -13.20 13.73 1.68
N GLU A 27 -14.25 12.92 1.58
CA GLU A 27 -14.17 11.53 1.16
C GLU A 27 -15.12 11.34 0.00
N TYR A 28 -14.74 10.51 -0.95
CA TYR A 28 -15.54 10.19 -2.12
C TYR A 28 -15.27 8.76 -2.56
N GLU A 29 -16.16 8.23 -3.37
CA GLU A 29 -16.13 6.84 -3.81
C GLU A 29 -15.77 6.75 -5.30
N ALA A 30 -15.04 5.68 -5.66
CA ALA A 30 -14.80 5.26 -7.02
C ALA A 30 -15.35 3.85 -7.22
N GLN A 31 -16.09 3.63 -8.31
CA GLN A 31 -16.64 2.32 -8.64
C GLN A 31 -15.72 1.60 -9.61
N THR A 32 -15.33 0.37 -9.29
CA THR A 32 -14.60 -0.50 -10.22
C THR A 32 -15.54 -1.21 -11.18
N ALA A 33 -15.01 -1.64 -12.33
CA ALA A 33 -15.82 -2.36 -13.33
C ALA A 33 -16.35 -3.72 -12.83
N ASP A 34 -15.67 -4.34 -11.86
CA ASP A 34 -16.07 -5.60 -11.22
C ASP A 34 -16.91 -5.40 -9.94
N GLY A 35 -17.39 -4.17 -9.70
CA GLY A 35 -18.45 -3.87 -8.74
C GLY A 35 -17.97 -3.49 -7.33
N TRP A 36 -16.67 -3.29 -7.11
CA TRP A 36 -16.16 -2.75 -5.84
C TRP A 36 -16.40 -1.25 -5.73
N THR A 37 -16.68 -0.80 -4.52
CA THR A 37 -16.69 0.61 -4.13
C THR A 37 -15.40 0.91 -3.38
N LEU A 38 -14.52 1.71 -3.99
CA LEU A 38 -13.29 2.18 -3.37
C LEU A 38 -13.51 3.53 -2.72
N VAL A 39 -12.84 3.78 -1.61
CA VAL A 39 -12.90 5.06 -0.90
C VAL A 39 -11.59 5.81 -1.09
N LEU A 40 -11.71 7.06 -1.49
CA LEU A 40 -10.59 7.99 -1.55
C LEU A 40 -10.79 9.11 -0.53
N THR A 41 -9.73 9.42 0.21
CA THR A 41 -9.69 10.57 1.11
C THR A 41 -8.93 11.70 0.45
N ARG A 42 -9.60 12.82 0.20
CA ARG A 42 -8.99 14.04 -0.36
C ARG A 42 -8.60 15.01 0.75
N TYR A 43 -7.40 15.53 0.68
CA TYR A 43 -6.92 16.66 1.43
C TYR A 43 -6.64 17.81 0.43
N GLN A 44 -7.66 18.64 0.21
CA GLN A 44 -7.58 19.76 -0.71
C GLN A 44 -6.85 20.92 -0.04
N PRO A 45 -5.77 21.48 -0.64
CA PRO A 45 -4.99 22.55 -0.02
C PRO A 45 -5.80 23.84 0.10
N VAL A 46 -5.60 24.54 1.22
CA VAL A 46 -6.16 25.89 1.42
C VAL A 46 -5.11 26.90 0.95
N PRO A 47 -5.49 27.91 0.12
CA PRO A 47 -4.58 28.98 -0.30
C PRO A 47 -3.99 29.72 0.90
N ARG A 48 -2.71 30.07 0.81
CA ARG A 48 -1.95 30.80 1.83
C ARG A 48 -1.25 32.02 1.20
N PRO A 49 -0.90 33.04 1.99
CA PRO A 49 -0.39 34.32 1.47
C PRO A 49 1.05 34.23 0.90
N PHE A 50 1.68 33.05 0.88
CA PHE A 50 3.00 32.85 0.26
C PHE A 50 2.95 31.82 -0.87
N ALA A 51 3.95 31.83 -1.73
CA ALA A 51 4.01 30.96 -2.89
C ALA A 51 3.97 29.47 -2.50
N GLN A 52 3.06 28.74 -3.11
CA GLN A 52 2.92 27.30 -2.98
C GLN A 52 3.20 26.68 -4.36
N PRO A 53 4.43 26.16 -4.60
CA PRO A 53 4.92 25.87 -5.94
C PRO A 53 4.06 24.89 -6.75
N ILE A 54 3.38 23.96 -6.06
CA ILE A 54 2.57 22.90 -6.68
C ILE A 54 1.10 23.00 -6.29
N PHE A 55 0.62 24.22 -6.02
CA PHE A 55 -0.73 24.45 -5.51
C PHE A 55 -1.81 23.91 -6.44
N GLY A 56 -2.64 23.02 -5.88
CA GLY A 56 -3.78 22.41 -6.58
C GLY A 56 -3.41 21.32 -7.58
N GLU A 57 -2.14 20.91 -7.67
CA GLU A 57 -1.77 19.77 -8.50
C GLU A 57 -2.23 18.45 -7.85
N PRO A 58 -3.05 17.65 -8.55
CA PRO A 58 -3.61 16.43 -7.99
C PRO A 58 -2.55 15.33 -7.87
N LEU A 59 -2.38 14.83 -6.65
CA LEU A 59 -1.45 13.76 -6.32
C LEU A 59 -2.18 12.58 -5.71
N LEU A 60 -2.24 11.46 -6.43
CA LEU A 60 -2.81 10.21 -5.97
C LEU A 60 -1.77 9.42 -5.17
N LEU A 61 -2.06 9.14 -3.89
CA LEU A 61 -1.24 8.32 -3.00
C LEU A 61 -1.82 6.91 -2.89
N VAL A 62 -0.99 5.87 -3.10
CA VAL A 62 -1.38 4.47 -3.02
C VAL A 62 -0.48 3.71 -2.05
N HIS A 63 -1.08 3.06 -1.06
CA HIS A 63 -0.37 2.34 0.00
C HIS A 63 0.20 0.99 -0.46
N GLY A 64 1.06 0.39 0.37
CA GLY A 64 1.63 -0.94 0.14
C GLY A 64 0.75 -2.09 0.57
N ALA A 65 1.25 -3.31 0.40
CA ALA A 65 0.60 -4.53 0.89
C ALA A 65 0.40 -4.49 2.41
N CYS A 66 -0.69 -5.08 2.88
CA CYS A 66 -1.08 -5.10 4.30
C CYS A 66 -1.21 -3.71 4.94
N GLN A 67 -1.44 -2.65 4.17
CA GLN A 67 -1.55 -1.28 4.68
C GLN A 67 -2.90 -0.64 4.31
N ASN A 68 -3.15 0.55 4.85
CA ASN A 68 -4.24 1.43 4.46
C ASN A 68 -3.75 2.89 4.37
N ARG A 69 -4.67 3.87 4.30
CA ARG A 69 -4.31 5.31 4.24
C ARG A 69 -3.35 5.77 5.34
N HIS A 70 -3.28 5.07 6.48
CA HIS A 70 -2.41 5.45 7.58
C HIS A 70 -0.92 5.22 7.29
N ALA A 71 -0.56 4.51 6.23
CA ALA A 71 0.80 4.53 5.70
C ALA A 71 1.29 5.96 5.39
N TRP A 72 0.37 6.86 5.00
CA TRP A 72 0.65 8.25 4.64
C TRP A 72 0.37 9.26 5.77
N THR A 73 -0.52 8.91 6.72
CA THR A 73 -1.00 9.84 7.75
C THR A 73 -0.45 9.55 9.15
N SER A 74 0.37 8.52 9.31
CA SER A 74 1.00 8.17 10.60
C SER A 74 2.12 9.11 11.02
N GLY A 75 2.79 9.74 10.04
CA GLY A 75 3.83 10.76 10.24
C GLY A 75 3.43 12.10 9.64
N GLN A 76 4.43 12.85 9.21
CA GLN A 76 4.26 14.20 8.68
C GLN A 76 4.17 14.28 7.14
N PHE A 77 4.03 13.15 6.45
CA PHE A 77 4.08 13.07 4.99
C PHE A 77 3.02 13.97 4.32
N VAL A 78 1.75 13.77 4.68
CA VAL A 78 0.63 14.57 4.15
C VAL A 78 0.78 16.04 4.53
N LYS A 79 1.24 16.35 5.76
CA LYS A 79 1.46 17.74 6.20
C LYS A 79 2.49 18.46 5.32
N ASN A 80 3.62 17.80 5.00
CA ASN A 80 4.67 18.37 4.16
C ASN A 80 4.17 18.62 2.72
N LEU A 81 3.48 17.68 2.11
CA LEU A 81 2.94 17.87 0.76
C LEU A 81 1.88 18.97 0.69
N LEU A 82 1.00 19.06 1.70
CA LEU A 82 0.03 20.15 1.81
C LEU A 82 0.69 21.51 2.04
N PHE A 83 1.81 21.53 2.77
CA PHE A 83 2.59 22.77 2.93
C PHE A 83 3.10 23.27 1.58
N PHE A 84 3.48 22.38 0.68
CA PHE A 84 3.84 22.73 -0.71
C PHE A 84 2.62 22.99 -1.62
N GLY A 85 1.41 22.70 -1.18
CA GLY A 85 0.17 23.00 -1.88
C GLY A 85 -0.40 21.88 -2.74
N ALA A 86 0.10 20.65 -2.62
CA ALA A 86 -0.45 19.51 -3.37
C ALA A 86 -1.92 19.23 -3.00
N ASP A 87 -2.75 18.89 -4.00
CA ASP A 87 -4.10 18.37 -3.80
C ASP A 87 -4.03 16.86 -3.67
N ILE A 88 -4.09 16.37 -2.44
CA ILE A 88 -3.76 14.98 -2.11
C ILE A 88 -5.02 14.11 -2.12
N HIS A 89 -4.95 12.99 -2.84
CA HIS A 89 -5.98 11.96 -2.89
C HIS A 89 -5.38 10.63 -2.43
N ILE A 90 -5.82 10.09 -1.30
CA ILE A 90 -5.33 8.82 -0.77
C ILE A 90 -6.33 7.72 -1.11
N LEU A 91 -5.91 6.77 -1.93
CA LEU A 91 -6.69 5.57 -2.25
C LEU A 91 -6.53 4.53 -1.15
N GLU A 92 -7.63 3.95 -0.75
CA GLU A 92 -7.65 2.67 -0.03
C GLU A 92 -8.05 1.57 -1.02
N LEU A 93 -7.14 0.64 -1.30
CA LEU A 93 -7.37 -0.49 -2.20
C LEU A 93 -8.49 -1.40 -1.67
N ARG A 94 -9.09 -2.23 -2.53
CA ARG A 94 -10.15 -3.17 -2.13
C ARG A 94 -9.74 -4.00 -0.91
N GLY A 95 -10.67 -4.16 0.02
CA GLY A 95 -10.48 -4.90 1.26
C GLY A 95 -9.75 -4.14 2.36
N HIS A 96 -9.17 -2.96 2.09
CA HIS A 96 -8.36 -2.19 3.02
C HIS A 96 -9.09 -0.95 3.53
N GLY A 97 -8.85 -0.60 4.78
CA GLY A 97 -9.37 0.60 5.42
C GLY A 97 -10.87 0.79 5.21
N LYS A 98 -11.24 1.92 4.60
CA LYS A 98 -12.64 2.24 4.31
C LYS A 98 -13.21 1.51 3.09
N SER A 99 -12.36 1.04 2.16
CA SER A 99 -12.76 0.17 1.03
C SER A 99 -13.01 -1.27 1.50
N SER A 100 -13.52 -1.45 2.71
CA SER A 100 -13.62 -2.73 3.42
C SER A 100 -14.66 -3.67 2.80
N VAL A 101 -14.51 -4.96 3.10
CA VAL A 101 -15.49 -6.01 2.77
C VAL A 101 -16.89 -5.66 3.31
N ASP A 102 -16.96 -5.08 4.51
CA ASP A 102 -18.24 -4.69 5.11
C ASP A 102 -18.91 -3.50 4.39
N LEU A 103 -18.11 -2.57 3.83
CA LEU A 103 -18.66 -1.52 2.96
C LEU A 103 -19.33 -2.14 1.73
N GLN A 104 -18.67 -3.10 1.08
CA GLN A 104 -19.23 -3.75 -0.11
C GLN A 104 -20.56 -4.45 0.18
N ARG A 105 -20.64 -5.18 1.31
CA ARG A 105 -21.88 -5.84 1.73
C ARG A 105 -23.00 -4.82 1.94
N ARG A 106 -22.72 -3.69 2.61
CA ARG A 106 -23.71 -2.62 2.80
C ARG A 106 -24.16 -2.02 1.48
N ARG A 107 -23.22 -1.65 0.60
CA ARG A 107 -23.52 -1.05 -0.72
C ARG A 107 -24.31 -2.00 -1.62
N ALA A 108 -24.01 -3.29 -1.57
CA ALA A 108 -24.76 -4.31 -2.30
C ALA A 108 -26.20 -4.41 -1.80
N ALA A 109 -26.40 -4.45 -0.46
CA ALA A 109 -27.72 -4.50 0.15
C ALA A 109 -28.54 -3.21 -0.11
N GLU A 110 -27.92 -2.03 0.00
CA GLU A 110 -28.55 -0.74 -0.30
C GLU A 110 -29.03 -0.63 -1.75
N ALA A 111 -28.27 -1.24 -2.69
CA ALA A 111 -28.57 -1.21 -4.12
C ALA A 111 -29.37 -2.42 -4.63
N ASP A 112 -29.81 -3.31 -3.72
CA ASP A 112 -30.49 -4.59 -4.02
C ASP A 112 -29.78 -5.39 -5.14
N ARG A 113 -28.44 -5.51 -5.01
CA ARG A 113 -27.60 -6.22 -5.98
C ARG A 113 -26.69 -7.23 -5.26
N PRO A 114 -26.19 -8.26 -5.96
CA PRO A 114 -25.21 -9.17 -5.39
C PRO A 114 -23.90 -8.40 -5.09
N PRO A 115 -23.20 -8.76 -3.99
CA PRO A 115 -21.87 -8.22 -3.71
C PRO A 115 -20.85 -8.69 -4.78
N PRO A 116 -19.67 -8.04 -4.86
CA PRO A 116 -18.59 -8.49 -5.74
C PRO A 116 -18.28 -9.97 -5.58
N ALA A 117 -18.00 -10.66 -6.69
CA ALA A 117 -17.83 -12.11 -6.71
C ALA A 117 -16.60 -12.60 -5.89
N ASP A 118 -15.61 -11.76 -5.75
CA ASP A 118 -14.35 -12.02 -5.02
C ASP A 118 -14.36 -11.54 -3.56
N LEU A 119 -15.51 -11.06 -3.04
CA LEU A 119 -15.65 -10.43 -1.74
C LEU A 119 -15.06 -11.24 -0.56
N GLU A 120 -15.07 -12.55 -0.66
CA GLU A 120 -14.55 -13.46 0.36
C GLU A 120 -13.03 -13.68 0.22
N TRP A 121 -12.26 -12.59 0.08
CA TRP A 121 -10.81 -12.57 -0.06
C TRP A 121 -10.29 -13.30 -1.32
N GLY A 122 -11.09 -13.24 -2.40
CA GLY A 122 -10.82 -13.93 -3.65
C GLY A 122 -9.97 -13.16 -4.66
N TRP A 123 -9.61 -11.91 -4.39
CA TRP A 123 -8.82 -11.08 -5.29
C TRP A 123 -7.31 -11.31 -5.18
N ASP A 124 -6.58 -10.81 -6.15
CA ASP A 124 -5.14 -10.88 -6.31
C ASP A 124 -4.57 -9.49 -6.71
N ILE A 125 -3.27 -9.41 -6.99
CA ILE A 125 -2.62 -8.14 -7.36
C ILE A 125 -3.15 -7.64 -8.72
N ASP A 126 -3.55 -8.52 -9.63
CA ASP A 126 -4.15 -8.14 -10.91
C ASP A 126 -5.42 -7.31 -10.71
N SER A 127 -6.19 -7.61 -9.66
CA SER A 127 -7.39 -6.83 -9.33
C SER A 127 -7.04 -5.38 -8.97
N TYR A 128 -5.93 -5.16 -8.26
CA TYR A 128 -5.43 -3.80 -7.99
C TYR A 128 -4.98 -3.09 -9.25
N PHE A 129 -4.25 -3.77 -10.15
CA PHE A 129 -3.79 -3.20 -11.42
C PHE A 129 -4.91 -2.88 -12.40
N LEU A 130 -5.81 -3.85 -12.60
CA LEU A 130 -6.76 -3.83 -13.71
C LEU A 130 -8.10 -3.22 -13.33
N GLN A 131 -8.39 -3.05 -12.06
CA GLN A 131 -9.69 -2.57 -11.58
C GLN A 131 -9.56 -1.37 -10.63
N ASP A 132 -8.80 -1.51 -9.55
CA ASP A 132 -8.76 -0.48 -8.50
C ASP A 132 -8.05 0.78 -8.98
N LEU A 133 -6.85 0.65 -9.53
CA LEU A 133 -6.06 1.80 -9.94
C LEU A 133 -6.71 2.56 -11.09
N PRO A 134 -7.22 1.92 -12.17
CA PRO A 134 -7.97 2.62 -13.21
C PRO A 134 -9.18 3.39 -12.68
N ALA A 135 -9.97 2.79 -11.79
CA ALA A 135 -11.14 3.43 -11.19
C ALA A 135 -10.75 4.66 -10.35
N ALA A 136 -9.70 4.54 -9.54
CA ALA A 136 -9.20 5.64 -8.73
C ALA A 136 -8.66 6.78 -9.58
N VAL A 137 -7.85 6.49 -10.60
CA VAL A 137 -7.29 7.49 -11.54
C VAL A 137 -8.42 8.24 -12.25
N ALA A 138 -9.41 7.52 -12.78
CA ALA A 138 -10.56 8.11 -13.45
C ALA A 138 -11.37 9.02 -12.50
N ALA A 139 -11.57 8.62 -11.25
CA ALA A 139 -12.28 9.40 -10.25
C ALA A 139 -11.52 10.69 -9.90
N VAL A 140 -10.19 10.63 -9.70
CA VAL A 140 -9.37 11.83 -9.42
C VAL A 140 -9.39 12.78 -10.61
N LYS A 141 -9.18 12.29 -11.85
CA LYS A 141 -9.26 13.08 -13.09
C LYS A 141 -10.60 13.79 -13.22
N SER A 142 -11.69 13.05 -13.02
CA SER A 142 -13.06 13.60 -13.09
C SER A 142 -13.31 14.70 -12.03
N LEU A 143 -12.89 14.45 -10.78
CA LEU A 143 -13.09 15.38 -9.67
C LEU A 143 -12.27 16.66 -9.82
N THR A 144 -11.03 16.56 -10.30
CA THR A 144 -10.09 17.67 -10.42
C THR A 144 -10.14 18.37 -11.78
N LYS A 145 -10.86 17.78 -12.76
CA LYS A 145 -10.93 18.26 -14.15
C LYS A 145 -9.56 18.35 -14.82
N ARG A 146 -8.70 17.39 -14.50
CA ARG A 146 -7.36 17.24 -15.09
C ARG A 146 -7.32 16.02 -16.00
N ASP A 147 -6.65 16.13 -17.14
CA ASP A 147 -6.45 15.02 -18.08
C ASP A 147 -5.39 14.02 -17.56
N LYS A 148 -4.41 14.53 -16.80
CA LYS A 148 -3.36 13.75 -16.15
C LYS A 148 -3.21 14.16 -14.70
N ILE A 149 -2.72 13.23 -13.88
CA ILE A 149 -2.50 13.43 -12.45
C ILE A 149 -1.08 13.00 -12.06
N PHE A 150 -0.61 13.44 -10.90
CA PHE A 150 0.62 12.91 -10.30
C PHE A 150 0.29 11.66 -9.49
N PHE A 151 1.24 10.74 -9.49
CA PHE A 151 1.14 9.49 -8.74
C PHE A 151 2.28 9.34 -7.73
N CYS A 152 1.98 8.85 -6.53
CA CYS A 152 2.97 8.43 -5.56
C CYS A 152 2.52 7.13 -4.90
N GLY A 153 3.32 6.07 -5.04
CA GLY A 153 3.02 4.76 -4.46
C GLY A 153 4.11 4.28 -3.50
N HIS A 154 3.69 3.69 -2.38
CA HIS A 154 4.60 3.03 -1.45
C HIS A 154 4.58 1.53 -1.65
N SER A 155 5.76 0.88 -1.70
CA SER A 155 5.89 -0.57 -1.75
C SER A 155 5.08 -1.17 -2.92
N MET A 156 4.15 -2.10 -2.68
CA MET A 156 3.22 -2.62 -3.68
C MET A 156 2.52 -1.49 -4.46
N GLY A 157 2.08 -0.42 -3.78
CA GLY A 157 1.47 0.72 -4.45
C GLY A 157 2.37 1.37 -5.50
N GLY A 158 3.68 1.44 -5.25
CA GLY A 158 4.66 1.91 -6.24
C GLY A 158 4.83 0.94 -7.41
N MET A 159 4.79 -0.37 -7.17
CA MET A 159 4.81 -1.39 -8.23
C MET A 159 3.56 -1.29 -9.12
N LEU A 160 2.39 -1.04 -8.52
CA LEU A 160 1.16 -0.74 -9.26
C LEU A 160 1.35 0.48 -10.16
N GLY A 161 2.01 1.53 -9.66
CA GLY A 161 2.34 2.72 -10.44
C GLY A 161 3.21 2.43 -11.67
N TYR A 162 4.25 1.62 -11.52
CA TYR A 162 5.10 1.20 -12.64
C TYR A 162 4.31 0.45 -13.71
N GLY A 163 3.56 -0.59 -13.30
CA GLY A 163 2.80 -1.40 -14.23
C GLY A 163 1.73 -0.60 -14.96
N TYR A 164 1.01 0.28 -14.23
CA TYR A 164 0.00 1.14 -14.82
C TYR A 164 0.58 2.12 -15.84
N ALA A 165 1.66 2.81 -15.49
CA ALA A 165 2.30 3.78 -16.36
C ALA A 165 2.92 3.17 -17.63
N GLY A 166 3.31 1.90 -17.59
CA GLY A 166 3.75 1.16 -18.78
C GLY A 166 2.63 0.85 -19.77
N LEU A 167 1.35 0.95 -19.33
CA LEU A 167 0.17 0.63 -20.13
C LEU A 167 -0.71 1.85 -20.46
N HIS A 168 -0.68 2.89 -19.62
CA HIS A 168 -1.57 4.05 -19.65
C HIS A 168 -0.81 5.36 -19.62
N ASP A 169 -1.33 6.40 -20.28
CA ASP A 169 -0.76 7.76 -20.32
C ASP A 169 -1.57 8.73 -19.45
N ASP A 170 -1.95 8.32 -18.25
CA ASP A 170 -2.77 9.11 -17.34
C ASP A 170 -1.94 9.90 -16.30
N PHE A 171 -0.64 9.61 -16.19
CA PHE A 171 0.22 10.28 -15.23
C PHE A 171 1.03 11.41 -15.87
N GLU A 172 1.18 12.51 -15.14
CA GLU A 172 2.03 13.63 -15.46
C GLU A 172 3.42 13.50 -14.82
N GLY A 173 3.52 12.71 -13.76
CA GLY A 173 4.75 12.33 -13.09
C GLY A 173 4.50 11.21 -12.08
N ILE A 174 5.53 10.43 -11.78
CA ILE A 174 5.46 9.24 -10.95
C ILE A 174 6.52 9.32 -9.86
N VAL A 175 6.10 9.08 -8.63
CA VAL A 175 6.99 8.85 -7.50
C VAL A 175 6.74 7.47 -6.94
N THR A 176 7.80 6.71 -6.70
CA THR A 176 7.72 5.43 -6.02
C THR A 176 8.64 5.42 -4.82
N ILE A 177 8.12 4.93 -3.70
CA ILE A 177 8.80 4.91 -2.42
C ILE A 177 8.88 3.47 -1.94
N GLY A 178 10.10 2.93 -1.78
CA GLY A 178 10.30 1.55 -1.35
C GLY A 178 9.66 0.51 -2.29
N ALA A 179 9.65 0.75 -3.60
CA ALA A 179 8.99 -0.10 -4.58
C ALA A 179 10.01 -0.84 -5.46
N SER A 180 10.00 -2.15 -5.39
CA SER A 180 10.86 -3.02 -6.20
C SER A 180 10.35 -3.15 -7.62
N SER A 181 11.25 -3.12 -8.61
CA SER A 181 10.96 -3.49 -10.00
C SER A 181 11.46 -4.89 -10.37
N GLU A 182 12.32 -5.47 -9.53
CA GLU A 182 12.91 -6.80 -9.68
C GLU A 182 12.91 -7.49 -8.31
N LEU A 183 11.74 -8.01 -7.92
CA LEU A 183 11.52 -8.58 -6.59
C LEU A 183 12.52 -9.68 -6.23
N GLY A 184 13.01 -9.64 -5.00
CA GLY A 184 13.95 -10.63 -4.47
C GLY A 184 15.41 -10.42 -4.85
N LYS A 185 15.75 -9.47 -5.76
CA LYS A 185 17.14 -9.09 -5.99
C LYS A 185 17.71 -8.40 -4.74
N GLY A 186 18.96 -8.73 -4.40
CA GLY A 186 19.63 -8.20 -3.20
C GLY A 186 19.14 -8.82 -1.88
N PHE A 187 18.14 -9.73 -1.89
CA PHE A 187 17.63 -10.37 -0.67
C PHE A 187 17.38 -11.88 -0.85
N PRO A 188 18.42 -12.73 -0.80
CA PRO A 188 18.31 -14.18 -1.03
C PRO A 188 17.34 -14.90 -0.09
N ILE A 189 17.21 -14.44 1.15
CA ILE A 189 16.27 -15.02 2.13
C ILE A 189 14.82 -14.88 1.65
N LEU A 190 14.44 -13.77 1.03
CA LEU A 190 13.12 -13.56 0.46
C LEU A 190 12.84 -14.58 -0.66
N LYS A 191 13.85 -14.87 -1.48
CA LYS A 191 13.75 -15.91 -2.51
C LYS A 191 13.57 -17.30 -1.91
N ALA A 192 14.27 -17.64 -0.84
CA ALA A 192 14.10 -18.91 -0.13
C ALA A 192 12.70 -19.04 0.47
N ILE A 193 12.16 -17.97 1.09
CA ILE A 193 10.78 -17.93 1.61
C ILE A 193 9.77 -18.14 0.47
N ALA A 194 9.97 -17.44 -0.66
CA ALA A 194 9.10 -17.57 -1.82
C ALA A 194 9.11 -18.98 -2.42
N LEU A 195 10.26 -19.67 -2.40
CA LEU A 195 10.36 -21.06 -2.83
C LEU A 195 9.60 -22.02 -1.90
N ALA A 196 9.60 -21.76 -0.59
CA ALA A 196 8.92 -22.55 0.41
C ALA A 196 7.40 -22.30 0.47
N GLU A 197 6.92 -21.16 -0.06
CA GLU A 197 5.51 -20.73 0.06
C GLU A 197 4.49 -21.79 -0.35
N PRO A 198 4.59 -22.48 -1.50
CA PRO A 198 3.58 -23.46 -1.90
C PRO A 198 3.46 -24.63 -0.93
N GLY A 199 4.59 -25.11 -0.41
CA GLY A 199 4.61 -26.20 0.58
C GLY A 199 4.04 -25.76 1.93
N LEU A 200 4.39 -24.57 2.39
CA LEU A 200 3.87 -23.99 3.63
C LEU A 200 2.35 -23.75 3.53
N ALA A 201 1.90 -23.22 2.41
CA ALA A 201 0.48 -22.99 2.16
C ALA A 201 -0.31 -24.30 2.16
N ALA A 202 0.19 -25.33 1.50
CA ALA A 202 -0.43 -26.66 1.50
C ALA A 202 -0.47 -27.28 2.91
N ALA A 203 0.60 -27.16 3.68
CA ALA A 203 0.65 -27.64 5.06
C ALA A 203 -0.37 -26.94 5.96
N ILE A 204 -0.52 -25.62 5.82
CA ILE A 204 -1.53 -24.85 6.54
C ILE A 204 -2.94 -25.29 6.14
N ASP A 205 -3.22 -25.49 4.86
CA ASP A 205 -4.53 -25.94 4.38
C ASP A 205 -4.89 -27.32 4.96
N VAL A 206 -3.95 -28.27 5.00
CA VAL A 206 -4.15 -29.58 5.61
C VAL A 206 -4.41 -29.47 7.11
N ALA A 207 -3.63 -28.66 7.82
CA ALA A 207 -3.82 -28.43 9.25
C ALA A 207 -5.19 -27.81 9.57
N LEU A 208 -5.64 -26.83 8.78
CA LEU A 208 -6.95 -26.21 8.93
C LEU A 208 -8.09 -27.17 8.59
N ALA A 209 -7.93 -27.99 7.55
CA ALA A 209 -8.91 -29.02 7.20
C ALA A 209 -9.07 -30.04 8.34
N ALA A 210 -7.95 -30.49 8.94
CA ALA A 210 -7.97 -31.37 10.10
C ALA A 210 -8.63 -30.73 11.33
N ALA A 211 -8.32 -29.46 11.62
CA ALA A 211 -8.95 -28.71 12.70
C ALA A 211 -10.47 -28.53 12.48
N ASN A 212 -10.87 -28.19 11.26
CA ASN A 212 -12.28 -28.06 10.88
C ASN A 212 -13.04 -29.39 11.02
N LEU A 213 -12.44 -30.50 10.59
CA LEU A 213 -13.00 -31.82 10.74
C LEU A 213 -13.18 -32.21 12.22
N ARG A 214 -12.16 -31.98 13.05
CA ARG A 214 -12.21 -32.21 14.50
C ARG A 214 -13.33 -31.43 15.17
N GLU A 215 -13.47 -30.12 14.82
CA GLU A 215 -14.56 -29.30 15.35
C GLU A 215 -15.94 -29.75 14.86
N ALA A 216 -16.07 -30.18 13.60
CA ALA A 216 -17.32 -30.69 13.05
C ALA A 216 -17.76 -31.97 13.73
N VAL A 217 -16.83 -32.89 13.99
CA VAL A 217 -17.06 -34.15 14.72
C VAL A 217 -17.46 -33.85 16.17
N GLY A 218 -16.69 -32.98 16.85
CA GLY A 218 -16.98 -32.59 18.24
C GLY A 218 -18.38 -31.97 18.40
N ARG A 219 -18.83 -31.14 17.46
CA ARG A 219 -20.17 -30.53 17.48
C ARG A 219 -21.29 -31.54 17.21
N ARG A 220 -21.09 -32.47 16.28
CA ARG A 220 -22.06 -33.54 16.03
C ARG A 220 -22.22 -34.41 17.27
N ALA A 221 -21.12 -34.76 17.93
CA ALA A 221 -21.14 -35.47 19.19
C ALA A 221 -21.82 -34.67 20.31
N GLY A 222 -21.44 -33.38 20.49
CA GLY A 222 -22.04 -32.49 21.47
C GLY A 222 -23.57 -32.31 21.27
N LYS A 223 -24.01 -32.11 20.02
CA LYS A 223 -25.43 -32.04 19.67
C LYS A 223 -26.19 -33.34 19.96
N ALA A 224 -25.59 -34.48 19.61
CA ALA A 224 -26.19 -35.78 19.92
C ALA A 224 -26.29 -36.01 21.43
N THR A 225 -25.27 -35.64 22.20
CA THR A 225 -25.27 -35.77 23.67
C THR A 225 -26.30 -34.79 24.30
N SER A 226 -26.38 -33.55 23.84
CA SER A 226 -27.39 -32.57 24.30
C SER A 226 -28.82 -33.08 24.03
N MET A 227 -29.09 -33.64 22.85
CA MET A 227 -30.39 -34.22 22.52
C MET A 227 -30.71 -35.44 23.39
N ALA A 228 -29.73 -36.29 23.70
CA ALA A 228 -29.91 -37.44 24.59
C ALA A 228 -30.24 -36.99 26.03
N LEU A 229 -29.51 -36.00 26.56
CA LEU A 229 -29.73 -35.41 27.88
C LEU A 229 -31.13 -34.73 27.98
N ALA A 230 -31.52 -34.03 26.94
CA ALA A 230 -32.87 -33.41 26.91
C ALA A 230 -33.99 -34.45 26.96
N ARG A 231 -33.80 -35.61 26.31
CA ARG A 231 -34.77 -36.72 26.35
C ARG A 231 -34.96 -37.36 27.73
N ILE A 232 -33.92 -37.37 28.56
CA ILE A 232 -33.99 -37.89 29.95
C ILE A 232 -34.30 -36.79 30.98
N GLY A 233 -34.71 -35.60 30.55
CA GLY A 233 -35.13 -34.50 31.42
C GLY A 233 -34.01 -33.62 31.98
N ALA A 234 -32.75 -33.85 31.67
CA ALA A 234 -31.60 -33.06 32.14
C ALA A 234 -31.39 -31.80 31.28
N LYS A 235 -32.40 -30.91 31.24
CA LYS A 235 -32.42 -29.73 30.34
C LYS A 235 -31.30 -28.71 30.60
N GLU A 236 -30.93 -28.50 31.86
CA GLU A 236 -29.82 -27.57 32.20
C GLU A 236 -28.47 -28.07 31.70
N LEU A 237 -28.21 -29.38 31.84
CA LEU A 237 -26.99 -30.00 31.29
C LEU A 237 -27.00 -30.01 29.75
N ALA A 238 -28.16 -30.22 29.14
CA ALA A 238 -28.34 -30.18 27.70
C ALA A 238 -28.01 -28.77 27.14
N GLY A 239 -28.50 -27.72 27.77
CA GLY A 239 -28.21 -26.32 27.41
C GLY A 239 -26.74 -25.91 27.57
N ALA A 240 -26.04 -26.49 28.58
CA ALA A 240 -24.61 -26.25 28.76
C ALA A 240 -23.72 -26.85 27.65
N LEU A 241 -24.22 -27.90 26.98
CA LEU A 241 -23.52 -28.61 25.89
C LEU A 241 -23.97 -28.15 24.50
N GLU A 242 -24.91 -27.20 24.40
CA GLU A 242 -25.23 -26.59 23.11
C GLU A 242 -24.05 -25.79 22.58
N PRO A 243 -23.71 -25.97 21.28
CA PRO A 243 -22.59 -25.24 20.66
C PRO A 243 -22.89 -23.72 20.75
N ARG A 244 -22.09 -23.01 21.55
CA ARG A 244 -22.13 -21.55 21.57
C ARG A 244 -21.60 -20.99 20.26
N ALA A 245 -22.41 -20.12 19.62
CA ALA A 245 -22.14 -19.30 18.45
C ALA A 245 -21.98 -20.04 17.10
N ALA A 246 -22.40 -19.36 16.07
CA ALA A 246 -22.23 -19.81 14.69
C ALA A 246 -20.74 -20.06 14.38
N TRP A 247 -20.42 -21.31 14.14
CA TRP A 247 -19.08 -21.70 13.76
C TRP A 247 -18.78 -21.22 12.33
N SER A 248 -17.70 -20.46 12.19
CA SER A 248 -17.14 -20.13 10.91
C SER A 248 -16.02 -21.14 10.58
N PRO A 249 -16.03 -21.77 9.39
CA PRO A 249 -14.94 -22.62 8.96
C PRO A 249 -13.63 -21.85 9.00
N ARG A 250 -12.62 -22.41 9.63
CA ARG A 250 -11.27 -21.85 9.56
C ARG A 250 -10.77 -22.05 8.13
N THR A 251 -10.48 -20.96 7.44
CA THR A 251 -9.97 -20.99 6.07
C THR A 251 -8.76 -20.08 5.98
N PHE A 252 -7.74 -20.52 5.26
CA PHE A 252 -6.56 -19.72 4.95
C PHE A 252 -6.83 -18.90 3.67
N ARG A 253 -7.74 -17.91 3.75
CA ARG A 253 -8.08 -17.01 2.63
C ARG A 253 -7.28 -15.72 2.65
N TYR A 254 -6.78 -15.32 3.81
CA TYR A 254 -5.99 -14.09 4.00
C TYR A 254 -4.91 -14.29 5.07
N LEU A 255 -3.88 -13.47 5.03
CA LEU A 255 -2.91 -13.32 6.13
C LEU A 255 -3.47 -12.37 7.18
N PRO A 256 -3.69 -12.77 8.41
CA PRO A 256 -4.24 -11.95 9.49
C PRO A 256 -3.15 -11.10 10.15
N VAL A 257 -2.45 -10.27 9.38
CA VAL A 257 -1.31 -9.47 9.85
C VAL A 257 -1.74 -8.49 10.92
N ASP A 258 -2.92 -7.91 10.77
CA ASP A 258 -3.55 -7.02 11.75
C ASP A 258 -3.80 -7.70 13.12
N GLU A 259 -4.21 -8.96 13.11
CA GLU A 259 -4.43 -9.74 14.34
C GLU A 259 -3.10 -10.11 15.01
N TRP A 260 -2.10 -10.52 14.24
CA TRP A 260 -0.77 -10.85 14.74
C TRP A 260 -0.11 -9.64 15.39
N ILE A 261 -0.19 -8.47 14.76
CA ILE A 261 0.38 -7.24 15.31
C ILE A 261 -0.35 -6.80 16.58
N ARG A 262 -1.69 -6.88 16.62
CA ARG A 262 -2.44 -6.60 17.85
C ARG A 262 -2.08 -7.56 18.98
N TRP A 263 -1.89 -8.84 18.67
CA TRP A 263 -1.44 -9.83 19.64
C TRP A 263 -0.02 -9.49 20.17
N VAL A 264 0.90 -9.13 19.30
CA VAL A 264 2.24 -8.67 19.67
C VAL A 264 2.17 -7.42 20.54
N ASP A 265 1.39 -6.40 20.16
CA ASP A 265 1.24 -5.14 20.92
C ASP A 265 0.62 -5.38 22.33
N THR A 266 -0.28 -6.35 22.48
CA THR A 266 -0.89 -6.69 23.77
C THR A 266 -0.02 -7.60 24.62
N ALA A 267 0.72 -8.52 24.02
CA ALA A 267 1.60 -9.47 24.73
C ALA A 267 2.90 -8.84 25.22
N PHE A 268 3.33 -7.74 24.57
CA PHE A 268 4.61 -7.10 24.83
C PHE A 268 4.45 -5.74 25.52
N THR A 269 4.47 -5.74 26.85
CA THR A 269 4.74 -4.52 27.63
C THR A 269 6.18 -4.04 27.37
N LYS A 270 6.46 -2.74 27.57
CA LYS A 270 7.76 -2.06 27.32
C LYS A 270 9.02 -2.85 27.72
N LYS A 271 8.95 -3.71 28.74
CA LYS A 271 10.11 -4.49 29.25
C LYS A 271 10.40 -5.79 28.47
N SER A 272 9.42 -6.33 27.77
CA SER A 272 9.62 -7.59 27.00
C SER A 272 10.08 -7.34 25.57
N TYR A 273 9.94 -6.12 25.04
CA TYR A 273 10.39 -5.76 23.70
C TYR A 273 11.91 -5.92 23.52
N GLU A 274 12.69 -5.69 24.58
CA GLU A 274 14.16 -5.87 24.59
C GLU A 274 14.60 -7.34 24.64
N ARG A 275 13.73 -8.26 25.04
CA ARG A 275 14.06 -9.70 25.17
C ARG A 275 13.85 -10.52 23.90
N PHE A 276 13.11 -10.01 22.91
CA PHE A 276 12.79 -10.75 21.69
C PHE A 276 13.70 -10.36 20.53
N ARG A 277 14.94 -10.81 20.60
CA ARG A 277 15.97 -10.58 19.59
C ARG A 277 15.58 -11.09 18.18
N THR A 278 14.79 -12.17 18.09
CA THR A 278 14.33 -12.75 16.82
C THR A 278 13.21 -11.93 16.17
N LEU A 279 12.28 -11.42 16.96
CA LEU A 279 11.23 -10.52 16.46
C LEU A 279 11.80 -9.16 16.07
N SER A 280 12.81 -8.67 16.82
CA SER A 280 13.52 -7.45 16.47
C SER A 280 14.29 -7.59 15.16
N ALA A 281 14.85 -8.75 14.83
CA ALA A 281 15.53 -9.00 13.57
C ALA A 281 14.55 -8.96 12.36
N PHE A 282 13.32 -9.47 12.51
CA PHE A 282 12.29 -9.35 11.47
C PHE A 282 11.79 -7.91 11.33
N LEU A 283 11.56 -7.23 12.44
CA LEU A 283 11.14 -5.82 12.43
C LEU A 283 12.21 -4.90 11.84
N THR A 284 13.50 -5.18 12.03
CA THR A 284 14.59 -4.40 11.43
C THR A 284 14.70 -4.56 9.90
N ILE A 285 14.13 -5.63 9.32
CA ILE A 285 13.99 -5.73 7.86
C ILE A 285 13.01 -4.68 7.35
N LEU A 286 11.94 -4.41 8.11
CA LEU A 286 10.86 -3.50 7.71
C LEU A 286 11.09 -2.07 8.18
N ALA A 287 11.74 -1.88 9.32
CA ALA A 287 11.91 -0.55 9.92
C ALA A 287 13.21 -0.43 10.70
N ASN A 288 13.86 0.74 10.59
CA ASN A 288 14.95 1.14 11.45
C ASN A 288 14.41 2.00 12.62
N PRO A 289 14.41 1.49 13.87
CA PRO A 289 13.82 2.21 15.00
C PRO A 289 14.48 3.57 15.30
N SER A 290 15.72 3.81 14.83
CA SER A 290 16.40 5.10 15.01
C SER A 290 15.91 6.19 14.04
N ARG A 291 15.11 5.84 13.04
CA ARG A 291 14.67 6.74 11.97
C ARG A 291 13.19 7.11 12.04
N ALA A 292 12.44 6.60 13.00
CA ALA A 292 11.04 6.95 13.21
C ALA A 292 10.76 7.11 14.71
N THR A 293 9.75 7.90 15.06
CA THR A 293 9.33 8.02 16.45
C THR A 293 8.57 6.77 16.87
N SER A 294 8.75 6.35 18.14
CA SER A 294 8.02 5.19 18.67
C SER A 294 6.49 5.38 18.66
N SER A 295 6.02 6.63 18.68
CA SER A 295 4.59 6.97 18.57
C SER A 295 4.06 6.70 17.17
N ASP A 296 4.78 7.13 16.12
CA ASP A 296 4.35 6.97 14.74
C ASP A 296 4.37 5.51 14.31
N VAL A 297 5.42 4.77 14.69
CA VAL A 297 5.49 3.31 14.48
C VAL A 297 4.30 2.62 15.14
N ARG A 298 4.02 2.94 16.41
CA ARG A 298 2.92 2.32 17.15
C ARG A 298 1.55 2.69 16.58
N TRP A 299 1.40 3.95 16.15
CA TRP A 299 0.19 4.40 15.45
C TRP A 299 -0.03 3.60 14.15
N LEU A 300 0.99 3.49 13.31
CA LEU A 300 0.93 2.71 12.08
C LEU A 300 0.56 1.26 12.34
N MET A 301 1.23 0.62 13.31
CA MET A 301 0.98 -0.78 13.67
C MET A 301 -0.46 -1.03 14.16
N ARG A 302 -1.06 -0.07 14.87
CA ARG A 302 -2.43 -0.19 15.40
C ARG A 302 -3.52 0.14 14.38
N HIS A 303 -3.26 1.07 13.48
CA HIS A 303 -4.29 1.66 12.62
C HIS A 303 -4.02 1.48 11.13
N GLY A 304 -2.77 1.24 10.75
CA GLY A 304 -2.32 1.21 9.36
C GLY A 304 -2.10 -0.18 8.79
N VAL A 305 -2.17 -1.23 9.63
CA VAL A 305 -1.94 -2.63 9.20
C VAL A 305 -3.26 -3.34 8.97
N GLU A 306 -3.34 -4.02 7.85
CA GLU A 306 -4.53 -4.70 7.35
C GLU A 306 -4.24 -6.17 7.01
N ARG A 307 -5.29 -6.92 6.78
CA ARG A 307 -5.25 -8.27 6.23
C ARG A 307 -4.89 -8.22 4.76
N GLU A 308 -4.24 -9.27 4.26
CA GLU A 308 -3.95 -9.39 2.84
C GLU A 308 -4.46 -10.74 2.32
N PRO A 309 -5.11 -10.80 1.13
CA PRO A 309 -5.52 -12.07 0.56
C PRO A 309 -4.35 -13.01 0.34
N ARG A 310 -4.56 -14.29 0.58
CA ARG A 310 -3.59 -15.34 0.27
C ARG A 310 -3.12 -15.29 -1.19
N ARG A 311 -4.04 -14.98 -2.13
CA ARG A 311 -3.73 -14.92 -3.56
C ARG A 311 -2.73 -13.80 -3.89
N VAL A 312 -2.80 -12.67 -3.20
CA VAL A 312 -1.81 -11.57 -3.31
C VAL A 312 -0.42 -12.07 -2.89
N ILE A 313 -0.34 -12.74 -1.73
CA ILE A 313 0.94 -13.28 -1.23
C ILE A 313 1.50 -14.35 -2.16
N ALA A 314 0.65 -15.24 -2.67
CA ALA A 314 1.05 -16.28 -3.63
C ALA A 314 1.56 -15.67 -4.95
N GLN A 315 0.95 -14.56 -5.41
CA GLN A 315 1.40 -13.85 -6.61
C GLN A 315 2.76 -13.19 -6.38
N PHE A 316 2.98 -12.54 -5.24
CA PHE A 316 4.31 -12.03 -4.88
C PHE A 316 5.36 -13.15 -4.84
N ALA A 317 5.05 -14.27 -4.19
CA ALA A 317 5.96 -15.40 -4.12
C ALA A 317 6.29 -15.96 -5.52
N ARG A 318 5.30 -16.04 -6.42
CA ARG A 318 5.52 -16.45 -7.82
C ARG A 318 6.45 -15.45 -8.54
N TRP A 319 6.20 -14.15 -8.41
CA TRP A 319 7.02 -13.13 -9.03
C TRP A 319 8.49 -13.20 -8.57
N ILE A 320 8.69 -13.42 -7.27
CA ILE A 320 10.04 -13.58 -6.71
C ILE A 320 10.73 -14.84 -7.23
N ARG A 321 9.98 -15.97 -7.34
CA ARG A 321 10.52 -17.24 -7.86
C ARG A 321 10.97 -17.13 -9.31
N ASN A 322 10.12 -16.52 -10.13
CA ASN A 322 10.30 -16.49 -11.57
C ASN A 322 11.13 -15.27 -12.04
N GLY A 323 11.27 -14.24 -11.20
CA GLY A 323 11.93 -12.99 -11.58
C GLY A 323 11.10 -12.16 -12.58
N GLU A 324 9.78 -12.24 -12.49
CA GLU A 324 8.81 -11.59 -13.38
C GLU A 324 7.81 -10.74 -12.57
N LEU A 325 7.08 -9.85 -13.24
CA LEU A 325 5.92 -9.14 -12.68
C LEU A 325 4.66 -9.49 -13.49
N ALA A 326 4.43 -10.79 -13.72
CA ALA A 326 3.42 -11.24 -14.66
C ALA A 326 1.99 -11.18 -14.10
N CYS A 327 1.08 -10.68 -14.93
CA CYS A 327 -0.36 -10.76 -14.72
C CYS A 327 -0.82 -12.22 -14.79
N TYR A 328 -1.59 -12.69 -13.81
CA TYR A 328 -2.15 -14.06 -13.81
C TYR A 328 -3.18 -14.26 -14.91
N ARG A 329 -3.94 -13.20 -15.26
CA ARG A 329 -5.04 -13.29 -16.20
C ARG A 329 -4.59 -13.29 -17.66
N THR A 330 -3.53 -12.53 -17.97
CA THR A 330 -3.07 -12.34 -19.35
C THR A 330 -1.70 -12.93 -19.62
N GLY A 331 -0.91 -13.23 -18.61
CA GLY A 331 0.50 -13.61 -18.72
C GLY A 331 1.44 -12.44 -19.09
N TYR A 332 0.90 -11.23 -19.27
CA TYR A 332 1.73 -10.06 -19.60
C TYR A 332 2.64 -9.71 -18.43
N ASP A 333 3.93 -9.57 -18.70
CA ASP A 333 4.90 -9.06 -17.70
C ASP A 333 4.88 -7.53 -17.72
N PHE A 334 4.47 -6.93 -16.60
CA PHE A 334 4.39 -5.47 -16.47
C PHE A 334 5.76 -4.78 -16.68
N ALA A 335 6.86 -5.50 -16.48
CA ALA A 335 8.20 -4.98 -16.74
C ALA A 335 8.44 -4.66 -18.24
N GLU A 336 7.74 -5.32 -19.16
CA GLU A 336 7.78 -5.00 -20.59
C GLU A 336 7.27 -3.58 -20.92
N GLY A 337 6.48 -3.01 -20.02
CA GLY A 337 5.97 -1.64 -20.12
C GLY A 337 6.97 -0.56 -19.69
N PHE A 338 7.97 -0.89 -18.91
CA PHE A 338 8.90 0.09 -18.33
C PHE A 338 9.59 1.01 -19.35
N PRO A 339 10.03 0.54 -20.53
CA PRO A 339 10.63 1.41 -21.55
C PRO A 339 9.65 2.42 -22.16
N ARG A 340 8.34 2.29 -21.93
CA ARG A 340 7.32 3.26 -22.41
C ARG A 340 7.15 4.42 -21.44
N ILE A 341 7.65 4.31 -20.20
CA ILE A 341 7.51 5.36 -19.20
C ILE A 341 8.50 6.48 -19.54
N SER A 342 7.95 7.62 -19.95
CA SER A 342 8.69 8.82 -20.32
C SER A 342 8.39 10.06 -19.47
N VAL A 343 7.38 9.96 -18.59
CA VAL A 343 7.01 11.05 -17.67
C VAL A 343 8.07 11.24 -16.58
N PRO A 344 8.23 12.43 -15.99
CA PRO A 344 9.10 12.65 -14.85
C PRO A 344 8.93 11.58 -13.76
N MET A 345 10.03 10.99 -13.30
CA MET A 345 10.01 9.88 -12.36
C MET A 345 11.00 10.07 -11.22
N ALA A 346 10.56 9.75 -9.99
CA ALA A 346 11.43 9.63 -8.82
C ALA A 346 11.28 8.24 -8.19
N ILE A 347 12.40 7.56 -8.03
CA ILE A 347 12.51 6.23 -7.41
C ILE A 347 13.26 6.43 -6.09
N ILE A 348 12.54 6.38 -4.97
CA ILE A 348 13.05 6.66 -3.64
C ILE A 348 13.05 5.36 -2.84
N PHE A 349 14.15 5.02 -2.20
CA PHE A 349 14.28 3.78 -1.42
C PHE A 349 15.23 3.97 -0.24
N GLY A 350 15.09 3.16 0.80
CA GLY A 350 16.03 3.14 1.91
C GLY A 350 17.30 2.38 1.55
N ASP A 351 18.47 2.87 1.96
CA ASP A 351 19.74 2.15 1.75
C ASP A 351 19.83 0.86 2.60
N LEU A 352 18.99 0.74 3.64
CA LEU A 352 18.83 -0.46 4.47
C LEU A 352 17.59 -1.29 4.08
N ASP A 353 16.79 -0.84 3.12
CA ASP A 353 15.58 -1.53 2.68
C ASP A 353 15.94 -2.85 1.99
N LYS A 354 15.51 -3.97 2.57
CA LYS A 354 15.73 -5.32 2.01
C LYS A 354 14.63 -5.75 1.05
N LEU A 355 13.44 -5.15 1.13
CA LEU A 355 12.33 -5.46 0.23
C LEU A 355 12.45 -4.71 -1.09
N ALA A 356 12.86 -3.45 -1.03
CA ALA A 356 13.14 -2.60 -2.18
C ALA A 356 14.58 -2.11 -2.15
N SER A 357 15.50 -3.05 -2.28
CA SER A 357 16.95 -2.79 -2.27
C SER A 357 17.40 -1.97 -3.49
N MET A 358 18.61 -1.45 -3.42
CA MET A 358 19.24 -0.76 -4.54
C MET A 358 19.22 -1.63 -5.81
N GLU A 359 19.53 -2.92 -5.68
CA GLU A 359 19.56 -3.87 -6.79
C GLU A 359 18.16 -4.12 -7.36
N SER A 360 17.15 -4.19 -6.49
CA SER A 360 15.78 -4.50 -6.91
C SER A 360 15.04 -3.30 -7.52
N THR A 361 15.49 -2.07 -7.25
CA THR A 361 14.95 -0.83 -7.85
C THR A 361 15.68 -0.46 -9.15
N ALA A 362 16.85 -1.05 -9.44
CA ALA A 362 17.66 -0.67 -10.58
C ALA A 362 17.06 -1.04 -11.95
N GLY A 363 16.16 -2.03 -12.01
CA GLY A 363 15.50 -2.45 -13.25
C GLY A 363 14.71 -1.33 -13.90
N ILE A 364 13.80 -0.72 -13.17
CA ILE A 364 13.00 0.40 -13.66
C ILE A 364 13.86 1.65 -13.94
N TYR A 365 14.87 1.91 -13.11
CA TYR A 365 15.79 3.03 -13.34
C TYR A 365 16.50 2.92 -14.70
N ARG A 366 16.94 1.72 -15.08
CA ARG A 366 17.61 1.48 -16.36
C ARG A 366 16.64 1.47 -17.56
N ALA A 367 15.38 1.08 -17.33
CA ALA A 367 14.44 0.88 -18.42
C ALA A 367 13.63 2.13 -18.77
N ALA A 368 13.28 2.96 -17.78
CA ALA A 368 12.48 4.16 -17.99
C ALA A 368 13.22 5.20 -18.86
N ARG A 369 12.46 5.89 -19.73
CA ARG A 369 12.96 6.90 -20.66
C ARG A 369 12.60 8.32 -20.22
N SER A 370 12.48 8.54 -18.92
CA SER A 370 12.09 9.81 -18.33
C SER A 370 13.22 10.84 -18.47
N GLU A 371 12.90 12.05 -18.94
CA GLU A 371 13.84 13.17 -19.00
C GLU A 371 14.27 13.63 -17.60
N TYR A 372 13.33 13.61 -16.63
CA TYR A 372 13.61 13.79 -15.21
C TYR A 372 13.55 12.44 -14.52
N LEU A 373 14.70 11.88 -14.19
CA LEU A 373 14.80 10.58 -13.52
C LEU A 373 15.66 10.69 -12.27
N LEU A 374 15.00 10.70 -11.11
CA LEU A 374 15.66 10.72 -9.80
C LEU A 374 15.73 9.31 -9.23
N TRP A 375 16.93 8.83 -8.89
CA TRP A 375 17.16 7.59 -8.15
C TRP A 375 17.81 7.91 -6.81
N ARG A 376 17.02 7.85 -5.73
CA ARG A 376 17.35 8.43 -4.43
C ARG A 376 17.42 7.36 -3.34
N PRO A 377 18.60 6.91 -2.91
CA PRO A 377 18.77 6.21 -1.65
C PRO A 377 18.61 7.18 -0.48
N VAL A 378 17.78 6.83 0.50
CA VAL A 378 17.60 7.58 1.75
C VAL A 378 18.43 6.90 2.82
N LYS A 379 19.49 7.58 3.27
CA LYS A 379 20.50 7.01 4.17
C LYS A 379 19.95 6.61 5.52
N GLY A 380 20.26 5.39 5.94
CA GLY A 380 19.87 4.83 7.23
C GLY A 380 18.39 4.45 7.34
N ASN A 381 17.62 4.58 6.26
CA ASN A 381 16.22 4.18 6.25
C ASN A 381 16.06 2.73 5.74
N SER A 382 15.10 2.02 6.32
CA SER A 382 14.58 0.77 5.83
C SER A 382 13.28 1.04 5.03
N HIS A 383 12.24 0.24 5.21
CA HIS A 383 11.05 0.25 4.35
C HIS A 383 9.93 1.20 4.83
N LEU A 384 9.53 1.08 6.09
CA LEU A 384 8.35 1.77 6.61
C LEU A 384 8.58 3.25 6.92
N GLU A 385 9.76 3.61 7.43
CA GLU A 385 10.08 4.99 7.79
C GLU A 385 10.18 5.94 6.61
N LEU A 386 10.23 5.41 5.37
CA LEU A 386 10.17 6.23 4.15
C LEU A 386 8.88 7.05 4.02
N THR A 387 7.81 6.64 4.71
CA THR A 387 6.52 7.37 4.71
C THR A 387 6.17 8.03 6.05
N MET A 388 6.91 7.72 7.13
CA MET A 388 6.59 8.24 8.46
C MET A 388 7.82 8.67 9.29
N GLY A 389 9.04 8.49 8.75
CA GLY A 389 10.29 8.72 9.47
C GLY A 389 10.78 10.16 9.45
N HIS A 390 11.99 10.34 9.95
CA HIS A 390 12.60 11.67 10.11
C HIS A 390 12.98 12.34 8.78
N ASP A 391 13.20 11.56 7.71
CA ASP A 391 13.64 12.06 6.41
C ASP A 391 12.47 12.46 5.47
N ILE A 392 11.22 12.39 5.95
CA ILE A 392 10.01 12.73 5.18
C ILE A 392 10.10 14.11 4.53
N ARG A 393 10.64 15.11 5.24
CA ARG A 393 10.78 16.47 4.68
C ARG A 393 11.57 16.47 3.38
N GLN A 394 12.70 15.75 3.36
CA GLN A 394 13.53 15.63 2.15
C GLN A 394 12.79 14.87 1.04
N ILE A 395 12.13 13.76 1.38
CA ILE A 395 11.35 12.97 0.43
C ILE A 395 10.24 13.81 -0.19
N CYS A 396 9.48 14.54 0.63
CA CYS A 396 8.42 15.44 0.13
C CYS A 396 8.98 16.61 -0.70
N TYR A 397 10.20 17.05 -0.41
CA TYR A 397 10.89 18.05 -1.22
C TYR A 397 11.28 17.50 -2.59
N ASP A 398 11.76 16.27 -2.67
CA ASP A 398 12.04 15.59 -3.94
C ASP A 398 10.75 15.41 -4.78
N ILE A 399 9.64 15.06 -4.14
CA ILE A 399 8.31 15.00 -4.78
C ILE A 399 7.91 16.38 -5.32
N LYS A 400 8.02 17.40 -4.50
CA LYS A 400 7.71 18.79 -4.91
C LYS A 400 8.55 19.22 -6.13
N ASN A 401 9.84 18.90 -6.15
CA ASN A 401 10.73 19.23 -7.25
C ASN A 401 10.36 18.51 -8.56
N LEU A 402 9.96 17.24 -8.48
CA LEU A 402 9.46 16.49 -9.63
C LEU A 402 8.19 17.13 -10.19
N VAL A 403 7.21 17.42 -9.31
CA VAL A 403 5.95 18.05 -9.73
C VAL A 403 6.19 19.44 -10.34
N ASP A 404 7.04 20.25 -9.70
CA ASP A 404 7.42 21.58 -10.21
C ASP A 404 8.10 21.50 -11.58
N PHE A 405 9.01 20.52 -11.77
CA PHE A 405 9.61 20.26 -13.07
C PHE A 405 8.56 19.90 -14.12
N ALA A 406 7.67 18.93 -13.82
CA ALA A 406 6.64 18.51 -14.76
C ALA A 406 5.70 19.66 -15.14
N VAL A 407 5.24 20.44 -14.17
CA VAL A 407 4.37 21.60 -14.40
C VAL A 407 5.04 22.65 -15.30
N LYS A 408 6.31 22.96 -15.08
CA LYS A 408 7.10 23.90 -15.90
C LYS A 408 7.32 23.43 -17.33
N HIS A 409 7.32 22.11 -17.57
CA HIS A 409 7.53 21.52 -18.89
C HIS A 409 6.22 21.01 -19.53
N ARG A 410 5.08 21.23 -18.90
CA ARG A 410 3.76 20.85 -19.40
C ARG A 410 3.53 21.35 -20.83
N GLY A 411 3.14 20.44 -21.72
CA GLY A 411 2.93 20.75 -23.14
C GLY A 411 4.19 20.79 -24.02
N ARG A 412 5.40 20.64 -23.44
CA ARG A 412 6.61 20.41 -24.22
C ARG A 412 6.67 18.92 -24.58
N ARG A 413 6.88 18.61 -25.88
CA ARG A 413 7.20 17.23 -26.28
C ARG A 413 8.58 16.90 -25.67
N PRO A 414 8.76 15.74 -24.98
CA PRO A 414 10.08 15.33 -24.54
C PRO A 414 10.96 15.23 -25.78
N SER A 415 12.09 15.91 -25.77
CA SER A 415 13.17 15.68 -26.71
C SER A 415 13.81 14.35 -26.31
N LEU A 416 13.28 13.24 -26.83
CA LEU A 416 13.94 11.95 -26.68
C LEU A 416 15.35 12.11 -27.26
N PRO A 417 16.43 11.85 -26.50
CA PRO A 417 17.75 11.73 -27.09
C PRO A 417 17.65 10.64 -28.15
N ARG A 418 17.99 10.95 -29.40
CA ARG A 418 18.18 9.95 -30.43
C ARG A 418 19.20 8.97 -29.87
N ILE A 419 18.79 7.72 -29.69
CA ILE A 419 19.74 6.62 -29.51
C ILE A 419 20.45 6.55 -30.85
N GLU A 420 21.67 7.15 -30.93
CA GLU A 420 22.60 6.82 -31.98
C GLU A 420 22.92 5.35 -31.78
N ASP A 421 22.60 4.54 -32.79
CA ASP A 421 22.93 3.13 -32.83
C ASP A 421 24.47 3.00 -32.63
N GLU A 422 24.93 2.62 -31.41
CA GLU A 422 26.28 2.16 -31.16
C GLU A 422 26.54 0.77 -31.81
N GLY A 423 25.92 0.52 -32.96
CA GLY A 423 25.95 -0.73 -33.73
C GLY A 423 26.97 -0.76 -34.88
N SER A 424 27.83 0.28 -35.10
CA SER A 424 28.72 0.27 -36.26
C SER A 424 30.22 0.43 -35.98
N ALA A 425 30.67 0.24 -34.75
CA ALA A 425 32.12 0.32 -34.46
C ALA A 425 32.66 -0.92 -33.76
N ARG A 426 32.52 -2.10 -34.38
CA ARG A 426 33.41 -3.26 -34.18
C ARG A 426 33.33 -4.15 -35.43
N ARG A 427 34.20 -3.85 -36.39
CA ARG A 427 34.81 -4.82 -37.26
C ARG A 427 36.30 -4.90 -36.92
#